data_2d3b412a5cefc3dcb05c314d15ee3046
#
_entry.id   2d3b412a5cefc3dcb05c314d15ee3046
#
_cell.length_a   1.000
_cell.length_b   1.000
_cell.length_c   1.000
_cell.angle_alpha   90.00
_cell.angle_beta   90.00
_cell.angle_gamma   90.00
#
_symmetry.space_group_name_H-M   'P 1'
#
loop_
_entity.id
_entity.type
_entity.pdbx_description
1 polymer ?
#
loop_
_entity_poly.entity_id
_entity_poly.type
_entity_poly.pdbx_seq_one_letter_code
_entity_poly.pdbx_strand_id
1 'polypeptide(L)'
;MDNDIFKVFLLEDEPMDMEINKRQVRKYRPDVLFATARNRTEFEAKLTDFQPDIVLSDYNLPDMNGLDALLYAREHLDAVPFVFITGLLNDEERVADAILNGASGYLLKQNINKLPELLATVVTENEEVMRRRERQWEERKDSHLTLQRTIAALRAAALPNAGQLIEDLNRMANRLA
;
A
#
# COMPACT_ATOMS: atom_id res chain seq x y z
N MET A 1 -17.31 -12.53 -8.57
CA MET A 1 -17.13 -11.15 -8.07
C MET A 1 -16.45 -11.31 -6.72
N ASP A 2 -15.14 -11.20 -6.69
CA ASP A 2 -14.42 -11.22 -5.43
C ASP A 2 -14.87 -10.01 -4.62
N ASN A 3 -15.54 -10.31 -3.51
CA ASN A 3 -15.99 -9.32 -2.54
C ASN A 3 -14.79 -8.96 -1.65
N ASP A 4 -13.76 -8.42 -2.29
CA ASP A 4 -12.55 -8.01 -1.58
C ASP A 4 -12.91 -6.80 -0.71
N ILE A 5 -12.81 -6.98 0.60
CA ILE A 5 -13.14 -5.95 1.59
C ILE A 5 -12.13 -4.83 1.44
N PHE A 6 -12.60 -3.63 1.10
CA PHE A 6 -11.76 -2.44 0.98
C PHE A 6 -11.16 -2.06 2.32
N LYS A 7 -9.84 -1.98 2.38
CA LYS A 7 -9.07 -1.75 3.62
C LYS A 7 -8.50 -0.34 3.64
N VAL A 8 -8.86 0.43 4.63
CA VAL A 8 -8.40 1.81 4.81
C VAL A 8 -7.61 1.94 6.11
N PHE A 9 -6.39 2.43 6.02
CA PHE A 9 -5.59 2.81 7.18
C PHE A 9 -5.77 4.30 7.45
N LEU A 10 -6.18 4.66 8.68
CA LEU A 10 -6.32 6.03 9.13
C LEU A 10 -5.24 6.37 10.15
N LEU A 11 -4.44 7.38 9.86
CA LEU A 11 -3.44 7.95 10.77
C LEU A 11 -3.89 9.37 11.17
N GLU A 12 -4.44 9.51 12.35
CA GLU A 12 -5.08 10.72 12.87
C GLU A 12 -5.08 10.68 14.40
N ASP A 13 -4.54 11.69 15.06
CA ASP A 13 -4.46 11.74 16.51
C ASP A 13 -5.76 12.25 17.17
N GLU A 14 -6.51 13.13 16.46
CA GLU A 14 -7.77 13.68 16.94
C GLU A 14 -8.93 12.69 16.79
N PRO A 15 -9.57 12.23 17.90
CA PRO A 15 -10.64 11.24 17.82
C PRO A 15 -11.86 11.70 17.03
N MET A 16 -12.16 13.00 17.07
CA MET A 16 -13.32 13.56 16.36
C MET A 16 -13.07 13.54 14.83
N ASP A 17 -11.90 13.95 14.39
CA ASP A 17 -11.51 13.92 12.98
C ASP A 17 -11.41 12.49 12.46
N MET A 18 -10.89 11.56 13.26
CA MET A 18 -10.90 10.14 12.97
C MET A 18 -12.30 9.61 12.64
N GLU A 19 -13.31 9.94 13.45
CA GLU A 19 -14.69 9.50 13.21
C GLU A 19 -15.34 10.21 12.01
N ILE A 20 -15.02 11.49 11.79
CA ILE A 20 -15.45 12.21 10.59
C ILE A 20 -14.88 11.54 9.34
N ASN A 21 -13.59 11.23 9.33
CA ASN A 21 -12.92 10.56 8.22
C ASN A 21 -13.56 9.19 7.92
N LYS A 22 -13.76 8.35 8.93
CA LYS A 22 -14.44 7.05 8.79
C LYS A 22 -15.84 7.18 8.18
N ARG A 23 -16.62 8.18 8.62
CA ARG A 23 -17.96 8.42 8.09
C ARG A 23 -17.93 8.82 6.61
N GLN A 24 -16.97 9.63 6.17
CA GLN A 24 -16.82 10.00 4.76
C GLN A 24 -16.37 8.82 3.91
N VAL A 25 -15.43 8.02 4.41
CA VAL A 25 -14.99 6.79 3.70
C VAL A 25 -16.16 5.83 3.50
N ARG A 26 -17.02 5.63 4.52
CA ARG A 26 -18.21 4.78 4.40
C ARG A 26 -19.24 5.27 3.36
N LYS A 27 -19.25 6.55 3.01
CA LYS A 27 -20.08 7.05 1.89
C LYS A 27 -19.56 6.58 0.54
N TYR A 28 -18.25 6.35 0.42
CA TYR A 28 -17.63 5.79 -0.78
C TYR A 28 -17.76 4.25 -0.81
N ARG A 29 -17.40 3.58 0.28
CA ARG A 29 -17.49 2.12 0.44
C ARG A 29 -18.10 1.80 1.81
N PRO A 30 -19.37 1.36 1.88
CA PRO A 30 -20.03 0.99 3.15
C PRO A 30 -19.32 -0.18 3.86
N ASP A 31 -18.88 -1.18 3.10
CA ASP A 31 -18.23 -2.41 3.60
C ASP A 31 -16.71 -2.25 3.68
N VAL A 32 -16.26 -1.22 4.39
CA VAL A 32 -14.85 -0.91 4.58
C VAL A 32 -14.33 -1.45 5.90
N LEU A 33 -13.12 -2.03 5.87
CA LEU A 33 -12.37 -2.40 7.06
C LEU A 33 -11.36 -1.30 7.38
N PHE A 34 -11.30 -0.88 8.66
CA PHE A 34 -10.37 0.13 9.12
C PHE A 34 -9.31 -0.43 10.04
N ALA A 35 -8.06 -0.03 9.83
CA ALA A 35 -7.06 0.07 10.87
C ALA A 35 -6.82 1.54 11.21
N THR A 36 -6.49 1.83 12.46
CA THR A 36 -6.26 3.20 12.92
C THR A 36 -4.99 3.29 13.76
N ALA A 37 -4.30 4.41 13.62
CA ALA A 37 -3.17 4.79 14.46
C ALA A 37 -3.27 6.27 14.82
N ARG A 38 -2.74 6.64 16.00
CA ARG A 38 -2.74 8.02 16.51
C ARG A 38 -1.33 8.61 16.61
N ASN A 39 -0.33 7.78 16.43
CA ASN A 39 1.08 8.12 16.59
C ASN A 39 1.97 7.20 15.75
N ARG A 40 3.26 7.54 15.69
CA ARG A 40 4.28 6.77 14.96
C ARG A 40 4.30 5.30 15.36
N THR A 41 4.36 5.02 16.66
CA THR A 41 4.50 3.66 17.17
C THR A 41 3.35 2.76 16.76
N GLU A 42 2.11 3.26 16.85
CA GLU A 42 0.93 2.51 16.41
C GLU A 42 0.89 2.33 14.89
N PHE A 43 1.32 3.35 14.14
CA PHE A 43 1.36 3.32 12.69
C PHE A 43 2.32 2.24 12.20
N GLU A 44 3.57 2.29 12.64
CA GLU A 44 4.62 1.35 12.27
C GLU A 44 4.28 -0.09 12.68
N ALA A 45 3.68 -0.27 13.86
CA ALA A 45 3.31 -1.60 14.37
C ALA A 45 2.16 -2.28 13.58
N LYS A 46 1.26 -1.50 12.96
CA LYS A 46 0.04 -2.04 12.35
C LYS A 46 0.03 -2.03 10.83
N LEU A 47 0.82 -1.14 10.21
CA LEU A 47 0.70 -0.85 8.77
C LEU A 47 0.95 -2.08 7.91
N THR A 48 2.06 -2.76 8.13
CA THR A 48 2.50 -3.92 7.33
C THR A 48 1.60 -5.13 7.50
N ASP A 49 1.14 -5.39 8.72
CA ASP A 49 0.24 -6.53 8.99
C ASP A 49 -1.15 -6.31 8.43
N PHE A 50 -1.62 -5.06 8.43
CA PHE A 50 -2.95 -4.73 7.94
C PHE A 50 -3.05 -4.78 6.42
N GLN A 51 -1.97 -4.44 5.69
CA GLN A 51 -1.94 -4.40 4.21
C GLN A 51 -3.12 -3.58 3.64
N PRO A 52 -3.14 -2.25 3.82
CA PRO A 52 -4.25 -1.40 3.37
C PRO A 52 -4.28 -1.24 1.85
N ASP A 53 -5.47 -0.99 1.29
CA ASP A 53 -5.66 -0.56 -0.08
C ASP A 53 -5.41 0.95 -0.26
N ILE A 54 -5.51 1.72 0.84
CA ILE A 54 -5.23 3.15 0.88
C ILE A 54 -4.88 3.59 2.30
N VAL A 55 -3.96 4.56 2.41
CA VAL A 55 -3.63 5.26 3.65
C VAL A 55 -4.18 6.68 3.59
N LEU A 56 -4.92 7.08 4.63
CA LEU A 56 -5.36 8.46 4.87
C LEU A 56 -4.65 8.97 6.12
N SER A 57 -3.92 10.06 6.01
CA SER A 57 -3.10 10.59 7.11
C SER A 57 -3.33 12.07 7.33
N ASP A 58 -3.46 12.49 8.58
CA ASP A 58 -3.17 13.89 8.89
C ASP A 58 -1.70 14.16 8.59
N TYR A 59 -1.42 15.39 8.19
CA TYR A 59 -0.06 15.87 7.95
C TYR A 59 0.65 16.22 9.26
N ASN A 60 -0.07 16.73 10.24
CA ASN A 60 0.47 17.17 11.53
C ASN A 60 0.09 16.20 12.64
N LEU A 61 1.01 15.38 13.02
CA LEU A 61 0.87 14.43 14.12
C LEU A 61 1.84 14.83 15.26
N PRO A 62 1.54 14.45 16.52
CA PRO A 62 2.34 14.90 17.66
C PRO A 62 3.79 14.46 17.65
N ASP A 63 4.09 13.28 17.12
CA ASP A 63 5.40 12.62 17.19
C ASP A 63 6.02 12.31 15.82
N MET A 64 5.33 12.65 14.72
CA MET A 64 5.82 12.52 13.35
C MET A 64 5.10 13.50 12.43
N ASN A 65 5.72 13.91 11.34
CA ASN A 65 5.01 14.62 10.29
C ASN A 65 4.44 13.63 9.25
N GLY A 66 3.46 14.10 8.48
CA GLY A 66 2.82 13.25 7.47
C GLY A 66 3.78 12.77 6.38
N LEU A 67 4.82 13.56 6.04
CA LEU A 67 5.83 13.16 5.07
C LEU A 67 6.64 11.96 5.56
N ASP A 68 7.02 11.92 6.86
CA ASP A 68 7.68 10.75 7.44
C ASP A 68 6.79 9.51 7.34
N ALA A 69 5.48 9.67 7.57
CA ALA A 69 4.51 8.58 7.42
C ALA A 69 4.41 8.08 5.96
N LEU A 70 4.39 9.00 5.00
CA LEU A 70 4.39 8.66 3.57
C LEU A 70 5.66 7.89 3.19
N LEU A 71 6.85 8.38 3.60
CA LEU A 71 8.12 7.73 3.29
C LEU A 71 8.20 6.33 3.92
N TYR A 72 7.76 6.19 5.17
CA TYR A 72 7.67 4.89 5.83
C TYR A 72 6.73 3.93 5.07
N ALA A 73 5.54 4.41 4.68
CA ALA A 73 4.62 3.59 3.91
C ALA A 73 5.20 3.15 2.55
N ARG A 74 5.94 4.05 1.88
CA ARG A 74 6.62 3.74 0.60
C ARG A 74 7.73 2.71 0.72
N GLU A 75 8.42 2.69 1.85
CA GLU A 75 9.48 1.72 2.13
C GLU A 75 8.92 0.31 2.42
N HIS A 76 7.76 0.24 3.07
CA HIS A 76 7.23 -1.02 3.60
C HIS A 76 6.03 -1.59 2.83
N LEU A 77 5.38 -0.78 1.98
CA LEU A 77 4.22 -1.19 1.18
C LEU A 77 4.46 -0.93 -0.31
N ASP A 78 4.10 -1.89 -1.12
CA ASP A 78 4.16 -1.73 -2.57
C ASP A 78 3.03 -0.82 -3.09
N ALA A 79 3.37 0.48 -3.39
CA ALA A 79 2.53 1.50 -4.06
C ALA A 79 1.08 1.63 -3.58
N VAL A 80 0.87 1.46 -2.30
CA VAL A 80 -0.42 1.79 -1.69
C VAL A 80 -0.65 3.30 -1.83
N PRO A 81 -1.82 3.75 -2.35
CA PRO A 81 -2.18 5.15 -2.40
C PRO A 81 -2.12 5.80 -1.03
N PHE A 82 -1.53 6.99 -0.97
CA PHE A 82 -1.40 7.77 0.26
C PHE A 82 -2.02 9.14 0.06
N VAL A 83 -3.03 9.47 0.85
CA VAL A 83 -3.77 10.72 0.78
C VAL A 83 -3.63 11.48 2.10
N PHE A 84 -3.28 12.76 1.98
CA PHE A 84 -3.25 13.65 3.14
C PHE A 84 -4.60 14.33 3.37
N ILE A 85 -5.02 14.39 4.64
CA ILE A 85 -6.20 15.13 5.11
C ILE A 85 -5.73 16.06 6.22
N THR A 86 -5.62 17.36 5.95
CA THR A 86 -5.01 18.32 6.88
C THR A 86 -5.84 19.57 7.10
N GLY A 87 -5.71 20.16 8.27
CA GLY A 87 -6.37 21.42 8.63
C GLY A 87 -5.64 22.68 8.18
N LEU A 88 -4.38 22.57 7.74
CA LEU A 88 -3.58 23.74 7.38
C LEU A 88 -3.95 24.30 6.01
N LEU A 89 -4.55 25.48 6.03
CA LEU A 89 -4.69 26.39 4.88
C LEU A 89 -3.33 27.09 4.67
N ASN A 90 -2.83 27.17 3.45
CA ASN A 90 -1.69 28.01 3.02
C ASN A 90 -0.28 27.42 3.20
N ASP A 91 -0.12 26.12 3.16
CA ASP A 91 1.24 25.54 3.04
C ASP A 91 1.41 24.89 1.66
N GLU A 92 1.49 25.75 0.62
CA GLU A 92 1.70 25.31 -0.77
C GLU A 92 3.01 24.51 -0.90
N GLU A 93 4.01 24.84 -0.10
CA GLU A 93 5.30 24.14 -0.07
C GLU A 93 5.13 22.70 0.41
N ARG A 94 4.38 22.47 1.49
CA ARG A 94 4.12 21.11 2.01
C ARG A 94 3.26 20.28 1.07
N VAL A 95 2.27 20.92 0.41
CA VAL A 95 1.47 20.24 -0.63
C VAL A 95 2.37 19.81 -1.78
N ALA A 96 3.25 20.71 -2.26
CA ALA A 96 4.21 20.42 -3.31
C ALA A 96 5.16 19.28 -2.89
N ASP A 97 5.71 19.34 -1.68
CA ASP A 97 6.57 18.30 -1.13
C ASP A 97 5.85 16.95 -1.04
N ALA A 98 4.61 16.93 -0.56
CA ALA A 98 3.82 15.70 -0.49
C ALA A 98 3.62 15.07 -1.88
N ILE A 99 3.26 15.86 -2.88
CA ILE A 99 3.07 15.42 -4.27
C ILE A 99 4.39 14.92 -4.87
N LEU A 100 5.48 15.66 -4.71
CA LEU A 100 6.81 15.30 -5.21
C LEU A 100 7.33 14.00 -4.59
N ASN A 101 6.97 13.72 -3.35
CA ASN A 101 7.29 12.47 -2.67
C ASN A 101 6.28 11.35 -2.92
N GLY A 102 5.34 11.56 -3.85
CA GLY A 102 4.46 10.51 -4.35
C GLY A 102 3.15 10.36 -3.61
N ALA A 103 2.66 11.39 -2.89
CA ALA A 103 1.29 11.38 -2.38
C ALA A 103 0.29 11.25 -3.54
N SER A 104 -0.72 10.43 -3.36
CA SER A 104 -1.77 10.19 -4.36
C SER A 104 -2.88 11.23 -4.30
N GLY A 105 -2.95 12.02 -3.23
CA GLY A 105 -3.93 13.07 -3.07
C GLY A 105 -3.71 13.90 -1.82
N TYR A 106 -4.40 15.05 -1.80
CA TYR A 106 -4.38 16.01 -0.70
C TYR A 106 -5.77 16.61 -0.53
N LEU A 107 -6.26 16.68 0.69
CA LEU A 107 -7.58 17.24 1.00
C LEU A 107 -7.52 18.09 2.27
N LEU A 108 -8.11 19.28 2.21
CA LEU A 108 -8.28 20.12 3.39
C LEU A 108 -9.43 19.59 4.26
N LYS A 109 -9.25 19.52 5.59
CA LYS A 109 -10.29 19.10 6.56
C LYS A 109 -11.60 19.87 6.40
N GLN A 110 -11.54 21.16 6.05
CA GLN A 110 -12.75 21.97 5.74
C GLN A 110 -13.54 21.46 4.51
N ASN A 111 -12.88 20.73 3.61
CA ASN A 111 -13.47 20.14 2.40
C ASN A 111 -13.71 18.64 2.55
N ILE A 112 -13.75 18.12 3.76
CA ILE A 112 -13.81 16.66 4.04
C ILE A 112 -15.01 15.96 3.38
N ASN A 113 -16.07 16.70 3.07
CA ASN A 113 -17.22 16.22 2.31
C ASN A 113 -16.87 15.75 0.89
N LYS A 114 -15.75 16.19 0.32
CA LYS A 114 -15.23 15.77 -0.99
C LYS A 114 -14.35 14.50 -0.92
N LEU A 115 -14.10 13.96 0.28
CA LEU A 115 -13.29 12.76 0.43
C LEU A 115 -13.82 11.56 -0.37
N PRO A 116 -15.14 11.30 -0.45
CA PRO A 116 -15.65 10.19 -1.27
C PRO A 116 -15.32 10.32 -2.75
N GLU A 117 -15.37 11.53 -3.31
CA GLU A 117 -15.01 11.80 -4.71
C GLU A 117 -13.50 11.63 -4.95
N LEU A 118 -12.68 12.14 -4.02
CA LEU A 118 -11.23 11.98 -4.08
C LEU A 118 -10.84 10.50 -4.02
N LEU A 119 -11.45 9.72 -3.12
CA LEU A 119 -11.22 8.28 -3.03
C LEU A 119 -11.56 7.56 -4.34
N ALA A 120 -12.69 7.89 -4.96
CA ALA A 120 -13.08 7.32 -6.24
C ALA A 120 -12.01 7.58 -7.32
N THR A 121 -11.50 8.81 -7.40
CA THR A 121 -10.44 9.18 -8.35
C THR A 121 -9.14 8.43 -8.05
N VAL A 122 -8.66 8.51 -6.82
CA VAL A 122 -7.39 7.89 -6.40
C VAL A 122 -7.40 6.37 -6.59
N VAL A 123 -8.49 5.70 -6.23
CA VAL A 123 -8.62 4.26 -6.40
C VAL A 123 -8.62 3.88 -7.88
N THR A 124 -9.38 4.60 -8.72
CA THR A 124 -9.43 4.32 -10.17
C THR A 124 -8.06 4.50 -10.83
N GLU A 125 -7.35 5.59 -10.54
CA GLU A 125 -6.02 5.86 -11.09
C GLU A 125 -4.98 4.81 -10.64
N ASN A 126 -5.09 4.30 -9.42
CA ASN A 126 -4.19 3.30 -8.89
C ASN A 126 -4.58 1.85 -9.23
N GLU A 127 -5.84 1.58 -9.61
CA GLU A 127 -6.28 0.23 -10.01
C GLU A 127 -5.43 -0.35 -11.16
N GLU A 128 -5.06 0.45 -12.16
CA GLU A 128 -4.21 -0.02 -13.25
C GLU A 128 -2.81 -0.38 -12.77
N VAL A 129 -2.26 0.39 -11.84
CA VAL A 129 -0.95 0.14 -11.24
C VAL A 129 -1.01 -1.15 -10.41
N MET A 130 -2.06 -1.32 -9.60
CA MET A 130 -2.29 -2.52 -8.80
C MET A 130 -2.47 -3.76 -9.67
N ARG A 131 -3.30 -3.70 -10.71
CA ARG A 131 -3.50 -4.82 -11.66
C ARG A 131 -2.22 -5.22 -12.40
N ARG A 132 -1.35 -4.24 -12.71
CA ARG A 132 -0.04 -4.55 -13.29
C ARG A 132 0.86 -5.30 -12.30
N ARG A 133 0.83 -4.93 -11.04
CA ARG A 133 1.61 -5.56 -9.97
C ARG A 133 1.12 -6.95 -9.62
N GLU A 134 -0.20 -7.13 -9.50
CA GLU A 134 -0.79 -8.46 -9.32
C GLU A 134 -0.38 -9.40 -10.44
N ARG A 135 -0.50 -8.98 -11.70
CA ARG A 135 -0.03 -9.78 -12.85
C ARG A 135 1.45 -10.11 -12.76
N GLN A 136 2.29 -9.13 -12.44
CA GLN A 136 3.74 -9.35 -12.31
C GLN A 136 4.07 -10.30 -11.14
N TRP A 137 3.32 -10.19 -10.04
CA TRP A 137 3.48 -11.06 -8.88
C TRP A 137 3.03 -12.50 -9.20
N GLU A 138 1.90 -12.68 -9.85
CA GLU A 138 1.42 -13.99 -10.31
C GLU A 138 2.39 -14.62 -11.31
N GLU A 139 2.89 -13.87 -12.29
CA GLU A 139 3.91 -14.31 -13.24
C GLU A 139 5.21 -14.74 -12.54
N ARG A 140 5.66 -13.98 -11.55
CA ARG A 140 6.84 -14.34 -10.74
C ARG A 140 6.60 -15.62 -9.95
N LYS A 141 5.44 -15.73 -9.30
CA LYS A 141 5.06 -16.91 -8.51
C LYS A 141 4.98 -18.16 -9.39
N ASP A 142 4.37 -18.06 -10.56
CA ASP A 142 4.26 -19.18 -11.49
C ASP A 142 5.64 -19.58 -12.06
N SER A 143 6.47 -18.60 -12.40
CA SER A 143 7.85 -18.80 -12.82
C SER A 143 8.67 -19.48 -11.74
N HIS A 144 8.57 -19.02 -10.48
CA HIS A 144 9.25 -19.63 -9.34
C HIS A 144 8.82 -21.09 -9.14
N LEU A 145 7.51 -21.37 -9.19
CA LEU A 145 6.96 -22.72 -9.04
C LEU A 145 7.43 -23.64 -10.19
N THR A 146 7.47 -23.13 -11.42
CA THR A 146 7.95 -23.86 -12.59
C THR A 146 9.43 -24.21 -12.46
N LEU A 147 10.26 -23.26 -12.01
CA LEU A 147 11.68 -23.50 -11.73
C LEU A 147 11.87 -24.56 -10.65
N GLN A 148 11.12 -24.51 -9.55
CA GLN A 148 11.16 -25.51 -8.50
C GLN A 148 10.80 -26.92 -9.01
N ARG A 149 9.75 -27.04 -9.82
CA ARG A 149 9.34 -28.31 -10.46
C ARG A 149 10.42 -28.83 -11.40
N THR A 150 11.02 -27.97 -12.20
CA THR A 150 12.11 -28.33 -13.12
C THR A 150 13.35 -28.83 -12.34
N ILE A 151 13.74 -28.12 -11.28
CA ILE A 151 14.85 -28.55 -10.40
C ILE A 151 14.57 -29.92 -9.78
N ALA A 152 13.35 -30.13 -9.29
CA ALA A 152 12.94 -31.42 -8.71
C ALA A 152 12.98 -32.55 -9.76
N ALA A 153 12.51 -32.31 -10.97
CA ALA A 153 12.57 -33.28 -12.07
C ALA A 153 14.01 -33.63 -12.49
N LEU A 154 14.88 -32.63 -12.58
CA LEU A 154 16.31 -32.84 -12.91
C LEU A 154 17.04 -33.65 -11.81
N ARG A 155 16.71 -33.38 -10.55
CA ARG A 155 17.26 -34.21 -9.41
C ARG A 155 16.79 -35.65 -9.47
N ALA A 156 15.50 -35.85 -9.75
CA ALA A 156 14.90 -37.19 -9.86
C ALA A 156 15.47 -37.99 -11.05
N ALA A 157 15.77 -37.32 -12.17
CA ALA A 157 16.35 -37.94 -13.36
C ALA A 157 17.81 -38.39 -13.20
N ALA A 158 18.50 -37.97 -12.13
CA ALA A 158 19.87 -38.35 -11.80
C ALA A 158 20.88 -38.24 -12.97
N LEU A 159 20.74 -37.22 -13.80
CA LEU A 159 21.57 -36.98 -14.97
C LEU A 159 23.02 -36.64 -14.58
N PRO A 160 24.04 -37.27 -15.20
CA PRO A 160 25.43 -37.14 -14.78
C PRO A 160 26.00 -35.72 -14.76
N ASN A 161 25.44 -34.79 -15.56
CA ASN A 161 25.96 -33.43 -15.72
C ASN A 161 24.93 -32.35 -15.30
N ALA A 162 23.89 -32.70 -14.54
CA ALA A 162 22.84 -31.75 -14.15
C ALA A 162 23.24 -30.81 -13.00
N GLY A 163 24.33 -31.04 -12.32
CA GLY A 163 24.75 -30.29 -11.12
C GLY A 163 24.81 -28.78 -11.35
N GLN A 164 25.59 -28.37 -12.36
CA GLN A 164 25.74 -26.94 -12.69
C GLN A 164 24.40 -26.27 -13.10
N LEU A 165 23.60 -26.98 -13.91
CA LEU A 165 22.28 -26.49 -14.33
C LEU A 165 21.33 -26.33 -13.16
N ILE A 166 21.33 -27.25 -12.20
CA ILE A 166 20.52 -27.17 -10.97
C ILE A 166 20.95 -25.97 -10.11
N GLU A 167 22.26 -25.70 -9.99
CA GLU A 167 22.76 -24.53 -9.28
C GLU A 167 22.32 -23.21 -9.94
N ASP A 168 22.39 -23.13 -11.26
CA ASP A 168 21.97 -21.96 -12.00
C ASP A 168 20.45 -21.70 -11.87
N LEU A 169 19.64 -22.76 -11.96
CA LEU A 169 18.19 -22.69 -11.74
C LEU A 169 17.83 -22.30 -10.31
N ASN A 170 18.55 -22.81 -9.29
CA ASN A 170 18.35 -22.37 -7.92
C ASN A 170 18.67 -20.89 -7.71
N ARG A 171 19.75 -20.38 -8.33
CA ARG A 171 20.05 -18.94 -8.30
C ARG A 171 18.94 -18.09 -8.95
N MET A 172 18.37 -18.56 -10.04
CA MET A 172 17.22 -17.89 -10.69
C MET A 172 15.97 -17.93 -9.80
N ALA A 173 15.65 -19.08 -9.22
CA ALA A 173 14.50 -19.23 -8.32
C ALA A 173 14.60 -18.30 -7.11
N ASN A 174 15.78 -18.17 -6.49
CA ASN A 174 16.00 -17.28 -5.36
C ASN A 174 15.91 -15.78 -5.69
N ARG A 175 16.00 -15.39 -6.98
CA ARG A 175 15.78 -14.00 -7.43
C ARG A 175 14.31 -13.68 -7.67
N LEU A 176 13.46 -14.70 -7.78
CA LEU A 176 12.02 -14.56 -8.01
C LEU A 176 11.20 -14.72 -6.72
N ALA A 177 11.81 -15.22 -5.65
CA ALA A 177 11.22 -15.32 -4.33
C ALA A 177 11.24 -13.97 -3.61
#